data_298345635caf303dd44f7bf023e8eae7
#
_entry.id   298345635caf303dd44f7bf023e8eae7
#
_cell.length_a   1.000
_cell.length_b   1.000
_cell.length_c   1.000
_cell.angle_alpha   90.00
_cell.angle_beta   90.00
_cell.angle_gamma   90.00
#
_symmetry.space_group_name_H-M   'P 1'
#
loop_
_entity.id
_entity.type
_entity.pdbx_description
1 polymer ?
#
loop_
_entity_poly.entity_id
_entity_poly.type
_entity_poly.pdbx_seq_one_letter_code
_entity_poly.pdbx_strand_id
1 'polypeptide(L)'
;MADRRLQVFHTVARLLSFTKAAESLHMTQPAVTFQVRQLEEYFNTRLFDRTHNRISLTEAGQRVYGFSDRIFELYSEMENAVRDMTGEISGVLVMGASTTIAEYMLPALLGDFKKKYPDVNVHLRVSNSDGIVSMVENNDIDLGVVEAPVMNKNLVVEECRKDRLVAIVSPLHALAANRQVQVGELMSDAFIVREEGSGTREVIQDYLTELGMNVADLHVIMELGSPEAIKGAVEAGMGVSIVSEVTIHKELQLGTLVALELDPPIERLFSFVHQKQKFRQRAMDELLEFARTYCLSHQDDD
;
A
#
# COMPACT_ATOMS: atom_id res chain seq x y z
N MET A 1 -20.38 6.61 -23.18
CA MET A 1 -20.04 5.18 -23.04
C MET A 1 -18.80 4.89 -23.89
N ALA A 2 -17.74 4.40 -23.29
CA ALA A 2 -16.54 3.98 -24.02
C ALA A 2 -16.85 2.83 -24.98
N ASP A 3 -16.12 2.72 -26.09
CA ASP A 3 -16.27 1.62 -27.06
C ASP A 3 -16.08 0.27 -26.31
N ARG A 4 -17.11 -0.59 -26.38
CA ARG A 4 -17.12 -1.89 -25.70
C ARG A 4 -15.93 -2.78 -26.11
N ARG A 5 -15.50 -2.70 -27.37
CA ARG A 5 -14.36 -3.46 -27.89
C ARG A 5 -13.06 -3.01 -27.21
N LEU A 6 -12.89 -1.67 -27.04
CA LEU A 6 -11.73 -1.10 -26.37
C LEU A 6 -11.71 -1.51 -24.88
N GLN A 7 -12.85 -1.50 -24.20
CA GLN A 7 -12.96 -1.96 -22.81
C GLN A 7 -12.57 -3.44 -22.65
N VAL A 8 -13.06 -4.29 -23.55
CA VAL A 8 -12.76 -5.73 -23.53
C VAL A 8 -11.27 -5.94 -23.81
N PHE A 9 -10.72 -5.27 -24.84
CA PHE A 9 -9.28 -5.33 -25.14
C PHE A 9 -8.43 -4.92 -23.94
N HIS A 10 -8.72 -3.77 -23.35
CA HIS A 10 -8.01 -3.25 -22.18
C HIS A 10 -8.00 -4.24 -21.01
N THR A 11 -9.16 -4.85 -20.72
CA THR A 11 -9.29 -5.85 -19.64
C THR A 11 -8.45 -7.10 -19.93
N VAL A 12 -8.44 -7.59 -21.19
CA VAL A 12 -7.59 -8.72 -21.59
C VAL A 12 -6.11 -8.36 -21.51
N ALA A 13 -5.74 -7.16 -21.92
CA ALA A 13 -4.36 -6.66 -21.87
C ALA A 13 -3.83 -6.57 -20.43
N ARG A 14 -4.63 -6.05 -19.51
CA ARG A 14 -4.30 -5.95 -18.09
C ARG A 14 -4.14 -7.32 -17.42
N LEU A 15 -5.04 -8.27 -17.72
CA LEU A 15 -5.07 -9.61 -17.08
C LEU A 15 -4.22 -10.65 -17.82
N LEU A 16 -3.76 -10.35 -19.03
CA LEU A 16 -3.10 -11.27 -19.96
C LEU A 16 -3.79 -12.63 -20.05
N SER A 17 -5.15 -12.62 -19.97
CA SER A 17 -5.99 -13.82 -19.96
C SER A 17 -7.38 -13.53 -20.47
N PHE A 18 -7.78 -14.21 -21.54
CA PHE A 18 -9.14 -14.10 -22.08
C PHE A 18 -10.20 -14.69 -21.14
N THR A 19 -9.86 -15.76 -20.41
CA THR A 19 -10.79 -16.40 -19.46
C THR A 19 -11.03 -15.51 -18.25
N LYS A 20 -9.97 -15.00 -17.61
CA LYS A 20 -10.09 -14.08 -16.47
C LYS A 20 -10.79 -12.75 -16.86
N ALA A 21 -10.54 -12.28 -18.09
CA ALA A 21 -11.24 -11.10 -18.60
C ALA A 21 -12.73 -11.37 -18.81
N ALA A 22 -13.09 -12.54 -19.30
CA ALA A 22 -14.49 -12.94 -19.48
C ALA A 22 -15.23 -13.00 -18.12
N GLU A 23 -14.62 -13.58 -17.11
CA GLU A 23 -15.14 -13.61 -15.74
C GLU A 23 -15.33 -12.19 -15.19
N SER A 24 -14.30 -11.35 -15.28
CA SER A 24 -14.32 -9.96 -14.80
C SER A 24 -15.36 -9.09 -15.49
N LEU A 25 -15.64 -9.34 -16.78
CA LEU A 25 -16.60 -8.58 -17.59
C LEU A 25 -18.01 -9.19 -17.60
N HIS A 26 -18.23 -10.30 -16.88
CA HIS A 26 -19.46 -11.09 -16.93
C HIS A 26 -19.87 -11.48 -18.36
N MET A 27 -18.88 -11.88 -19.16
CA MET A 27 -19.04 -12.29 -20.56
C MET A 27 -18.60 -13.75 -20.75
N THR A 28 -18.98 -14.35 -21.86
CA THR A 28 -18.40 -15.64 -22.26
C THR A 28 -17.03 -15.40 -22.92
N GLN A 29 -16.10 -16.33 -22.77
CA GLN A 29 -14.77 -16.23 -23.39
C GLN A 29 -14.81 -16.10 -24.93
N PRO A 30 -15.73 -16.79 -25.66
CA PRO A 30 -15.92 -16.55 -27.10
C PRO A 30 -16.34 -15.10 -27.41
N ALA A 31 -17.20 -14.50 -26.58
CA ALA A 31 -17.65 -13.12 -26.77
C ALA A 31 -16.48 -12.13 -26.57
N VAL A 32 -15.63 -12.35 -25.57
CA VAL A 32 -14.40 -11.56 -25.35
C VAL A 32 -13.47 -11.69 -26.55
N THR A 33 -13.24 -12.92 -27.03
CA THR A 33 -12.39 -13.17 -28.20
C THR A 33 -12.92 -12.46 -29.45
N PHE A 34 -14.24 -12.49 -29.64
CA PHE A 34 -14.90 -11.81 -30.76
C PHE A 34 -14.69 -10.28 -30.70
N GLN A 35 -14.87 -9.67 -29.53
CA GLN A 35 -14.68 -8.22 -29.36
C GLN A 35 -13.24 -7.78 -29.62
N VAL A 36 -12.26 -8.54 -29.13
CA VAL A 36 -10.85 -8.28 -29.39
C VAL A 36 -10.54 -8.41 -30.89
N ARG A 37 -11.05 -9.47 -31.53
CA ARG A 37 -10.86 -9.67 -32.96
C ARG A 37 -11.45 -8.54 -33.79
N GLN A 38 -12.63 -8.04 -33.46
CA GLN A 38 -13.24 -6.87 -34.11
C GLN A 38 -12.36 -5.61 -33.98
N LEU A 39 -11.68 -5.42 -32.83
CA LEU A 39 -10.77 -4.30 -32.66
C LEU A 39 -9.49 -4.50 -33.48
N GLU A 40 -8.95 -5.72 -33.56
CA GLU A 40 -7.80 -6.07 -34.40
C GLU A 40 -8.14 -5.89 -35.93
N GLU A 41 -9.34 -6.25 -36.33
CA GLU A 41 -9.85 -5.99 -37.68
C GLU A 41 -10.00 -4.51 -37.98
N TYR A 42 -10.49 -3.71 -37.03
CA TYR A 42 -10.59 -2.25 -37.16
C TYR A 42 -9.22 -1.57 -37.37
N PHE A 43 -8.18 -2.00 -36.61
CA PHE A 43 -6.82 -1.50 -36.76
C PHE A 43 -6.02 -2.20 -37.87
N ASN A 44 -6.59 -3.20 -38.51
CA ASN A 44 -5.94 -4.07 -39.50
C ASN A 44 -4.57 -4.61 -39.02
N THR A 45 -4.48 -4.94 -37.74
CA THR A 45 -3.27 -5.48 -37.12
C THR A 45 -3.63 -6.33 -35.89
N ARG A 46 -2.75 -7.27 -35.53
CA ARG A 46 -2.89 -8.03 -34.28
C ARG A 46 -2.44 -7.19 -33.10
N LEU A 47 -3.19 -7.23 -32.02
CA LEU A 47 -2.88 -6.56 -30.76
C LEU A 47 -2.33 -7.55 -29.73
N PHE A 48 -2.58 -8.85 -29.89
CA PHE A 48 -2.03 -9.90 -29.06
C PHE A 48 -1.25 -10.92 -29.86
N ASP A 49 -0.08 -11.31 -29.31
CA ASP A 49 0.65 -12.50 -29.71
C ASP A 49 0.15 -13.71 -28.90
N ARG A 50 -0.16 -14.79 -29.61
CA ARG A 50 -0.61 -16.07 -29.03
C ARG A 50 0.44 -17.13 -29.35
N THR A 51 1.48 -17.22 -28.57
CA THR A 51 2.45 -18.31 -28.64
C THR A 51 2.09 -19.38 -27.63
N HIS A 52 2.51 -20.62 -27.84
CA HIS A 52 2.20 -21.82 -27.06
C HIS A 52 2.06 -21.52 -25.54
N ASN A 53 0.83 -21.38 -25.08
CA ASN A 53 0.41 -21.16 -23.69
C ASN A 53 0.70 -19.79 -23.05
N ARG A 54 1.10 -18.74 -23.78
CA ARG A 54 1.26 -17.38 -23.25
C ARG A 54 0.61 -16.35 -24.15
N ILE A 55 -0.03 -15.37 -23.52
CA ILE A 55 -0.62 -14.21 -24.18
C ILE A 55 0.27 -13.02 -23.84
N SER A 56 0.73 -12.30 -24.85
CA SER A 56 1.48 -11.04 -24.70
C SER A 56 0.93 -10.01 -25.68
N LEU A 57 1.17 -8.73 -25.39
CA LEU A 57 0.83 -7.66 -26.31
C LEU A 57 1.87 -7.56 -27.43
N THR A 58 1.40 -7.32 -28.64
CA THR A 58 2.27 -6.86 -29.75
C THR A 58 2.71 -5.40 -29.51
N GLU A 59 3.65 -4.87 -30.30
CA GLU A 59 3.98 -3.44 -30.25
C GLU A 59 2.76 -2.55 -30.48
N ALA A 60 1.91 -2.90 -31.45
CA ALA A 60 0.63 -2.22 -31.68
C ALA A 60 -0.31 -2.36 -30.45
N GLY A 61 -0.37 -3.55 -29.86
CA GLY A 61 -1.14 -3.81 -28.64
C GLY A 61 -0.69 -2.95 -27.46
N GLN A 62 0.62 -2.80 -27.26
CA GLN A 62 1.17 -1.93 -26.20
C GLN A 62 0.77 -0.47 -26.39
N ARG A 63 0.84 0.03 -27.63
CA ARG A 63 0.41 1.40 -27.96
C ARG A 63 -1.09 1.61 -27.71
N VAL A 64 -1.92 0.66 -28.19
CA VAL A 64 -3.38 0.73 -27.98
C VAL A 64 -3.70 0.62 -26.49
N TYR A 65 -2.98 -0.21 -25.72
CA TYR A 65 -3.16 -0.33 -24.28
C TYR A 65 -2.89 1.00 -23.57
N GLY A 66 -1.75 1.65 -23.83
CA GLY A 66 -1.43 2.95 -23.22
C GLY A 66 -2.44 4.06 -23.59
N PHE A 67 -2.97 4.08 -24.82
CA PHE A 67 -4.05 5.00 -25.17
C PHE A 67 -5.38 4.64 -24.53
N SER A 68 -5.70 3.34 -24.38
CA SER A 68 -6.94 2.91 -23.75
C SER A 68 -6.96 3.27 -22.25
N ASP A 69 -5.83 3.14 -21.53
CA ASP A 69 -5.69 3.62 -20.15
C ASP A 69 -6.08 5.09 -20.04
N ARG A 70 -5.46 5.96 -20.84
CA ARG A 70 -5.73 7.40 -20.83
C ARG A 70 -7.18 7.74 -21.20
N ILE A 71 -7.79 6.99 -22.13
CA ILE A 71 -9.20 7.18 -22.49
C ILE A 71 -10.10 6.83 -21.32
N PHE A 72 -9.86 5.74 -20.61
CA PHE A 72 -10.66 5.34 -19.45
C PHE A 72 -10.47 6.29 -18.26
N GLU A 73 -9.26 6.80 -18.06
CA GLU A 73 -9.00 7.88 -17.10
C GLU A 73 -9.84 9.11 -17.41
N LEU A 74 -9.81 9.61 -18.65
CA LEU A 74 -10.63 10.77 -19.09
C LEU A 74 -12.14 10.52 -18.94
N TYR A 75 -12.62 9.30 -19.18
CA TYR A 75 -14.02 8.96 -18.92
C TYR A 75 -14.36 9.04 -17.44
N SER A 76 -13.49 8.53 -16.58
CA SER A 76 -13.64 8.60 -15.13
C SER A 76 -13.61 10.06 -14.63
N GLU A 77 -12.68 10.87 -15.15
CA GLU A 77 -12.60 12.30 -14.86
C GLU A 77 -13.89 13.03 -15.26
N MET A 78 -14.41 12.76 -16.44
CA MET A 78 -15.66 13.36 -16.92
C MET A 78 -16.84 12.97 -16.02
N GLU A 79 -16.98 11.70 -15.66
CA GLU A 79 -18.06 11.24 -14.77
C GLU A 79 -17.95 11.88 -13.39
N ASN A 80 -16.75 11.99 -12.85
CA ASN A 80 -16.49 12.65 -11.56
C ASN A 80 -16.78 14.15 -11.64
N ALA A 81 -16.33 14.85 -12.69
CA ALA A 81 -16.60 16.26 -12.88
C ALA A 81 -18.10 16.57 -12.97
N VAL A 82 -18.89 15.70 -13.61
CA VAL A 82 -20.36 15.84 -13.65
C VAL A 82 -20.99 15.60 -12.28
N ARG A 83 -20.51 14.60 -11.52
CA ARG A 83 -20.97 14.34 -10.14
C ARG A 83 -20.65 15.49 -9.20
N ASP A 84 -19.45 16.08 -9.33
CA ASP A 84 -19.05 17.25 -8.53
C ASP A 84 -19.99 18.45 -8.70
N MET A 85 -20.64 18.59 -9.86
CA MET A 85 -21.66 19.63 -10.09
C MET A 85 -22.96 19.37 -9.31
N THR A 86 -23.25 18.13 -8.91
CA THR A 86 -24.46 17.81 -8.13
C THR A 86 -24.29 18.04 -6.63
N GLY A 87 -23.06 18.37 -6.17
CA GLY A 87 -22.76 18.67 -4.77
C GLY A 87 -22.65 17.45 -3.86
N GLU A 88 -22.93 16.26 -4.35
CA GLU A 88 -22.81 15.02 -3.59
C GLU A 88 -21.40 14.43 -3.70
N ILE A 89 -20.77 14.16 -2.54
CA ILE A 89 -19.47 13.49 -2.47
C ILE A 89 -19.73 12.00 -2.50
N SER A 90 -19.47 11.40 -3.64
CA SER A 90 -19.73 9.96 -3.88
C SER A 90 -18.70 9.37 -4.85
N GLY A 91 -18.67 8.06 -4.94
CA GLY A 91 -17.83 7.35 -5.92
C GLY A 91 -16.97 6.27 -5.30
N VAL A 92 -16.02 5.76 -6.10
CA VAL A 92 -15.08 4.72 -5.67
C VAL A 92 -13.69 5.34 -5.57
N LEU A 93 -13.07 5.22 -4.40
CA LEU A 93 -11.69 5.60 -4.15
C LEU A 93 -10.85 4.33 -3.97
N VAL A 94 -9.89 4.12 -4.85
CA VAL A 94 -8.97 2.98 -4.76
C VAL A 94 -7.74 3.43 -4.00
N MET A 95 -7.60 2.95 -2.77
CA MET A 95 -6.46 3.26 -1.90
C MET A 95 -5.49 2.10 -1.81
N GLY A 96 -4.23 2.41 -1.52
CA GLY A 96 -3.25 1.44 -1.08
C GLY A 96 -2.66 1.84 0.27
N ALA A 97 -2.30 0.88 1.09
CA ALA A 97 -1.58 1.15 2.33
C ALA A 97 -0.55 0.07 2.63
N SER A 98 0.53 0.46 3.29
CA SER A 98 1.45 -0.49 3.90
C SER A 98 0.74 -1.30 4.97
N THR A 99 1.28 -2.48 5.26
CA THR A 99 0.62 -3.45 6.16
C THR A 99 0.32 -2.84 7.54
N THR A 100 1.30 -2.18 8.14
CA THR A 100 1.13 -1.52 9.45
C THR A 100 -0.01 -0.51 9.44
N ILE A 101 -0.03 0.36 8.44
CA ILE A 101 -1.05 1.42 8.32
C ILE A 101 -2.42 0.84 8.03
N ALA A 102 -2.49 -0.17 7.15
CA ALA A 102 -3.75 -0.83 6.78
C ALA A 102 -4.43 -1.54 7.95
N GLU A 103 -3.64 -2.12 8.85
CA GLU A 103 -4.15 -2.91 9.98
C GLU A 103 -4.44 -2.06 11.21
N TYR A 104 -3.66 -1.02 11.49
CA TYR A 104 -3.69 -0.33 12.78
C TYR A 104 -4.17 1.12 12.74
N MET A 105 -4.05 1.83 11.62
CA MET A 105 -4.47 3.23 11.49
C MET A 105 -5.75 3.40 10.66
N LEU A 106 -5.77 2.85 9.45
CA LEU A 106 -6.85 3.10 8.50
C LEU A 106 -8.23 2.62 8.92
N PRO A 107 -8.42 1.50 9.65
CA PRO A 107 -9.77 1.05 10.01
C PRO A 107 -10.58 2.07 10.81
N ALA A 108 -9.97 2.75 11.78
CA ALA A 108 -10.63 3.77 12.57
C ALA A 108 -10.90 5.02 11.74
N LEU A 109 -9.88 5.54 11.03
CA LEU A 109 -9.99 6.72 10.16
C LEU A 109 -11.07 6.52 9.08
N LEU A 110 -11.02 5.40 8.35
CA LEU A 110 -11.99 5.10 7.30
C LEU A 110 -13.39 4.82 7.83
N GLY A 111 -13.49 4.27 9.05
CA GLY A 111 -14.77 4.07 9.74
C GLY A 111 -15.47 5.39 10.01
N ASP A 112 -14.74 6.40 10.50
CA ASP A 112 -15.31 7.73 10.76
C ASP A 112 -15.51 8.53 9.47
N PHE A 113 -14.62 8.39 8.50
CA PHE A 113 -14.81 8.96 7.16
C PHE A 113 -16.10 8.44 6.50
N LYS A 114 -16.34 7.13 6.55
CA LYS A 114 -17.55 6.49 5.97
C LYS A 114 -18.85 6.97 6.64
N LYS A 115 -18.84 7.28 7.95
CA LYS A 115 -20.00 7.88 8.63
C LYS A 115 -20.31 9.27 8.09
N LYS A 116 -19.26 10.06 7.77
CA LYS A 116 -19.41 11.42 7.23
C LYS A 116 -19.78 11.42 5.75
N TYR A 117 -19.25 10.47 4.98
CA TYR A 117 -19.43 10.36 3.53
C TYR A 117 -19.92 8.96 3.14
N PRO A 118 -21.20 8.64 3.39
CA PRO A 118 -21.74 7.29 3.22
C PRO A 118 -21.73 6.78 1.77
N ASP A 119 -21.72 7.69 0.79
CA ASP A 119 -21.77 7.36 -0.64
C ASP A 119 -20.38 7.17 -1.28
N VAL A 120 -19.30 7.39 -0.51
CA VAL A 120 -17.93 7.06 -0.94
C VAL A 120 -17.62 5.60 -0.59
N ASN A 121 -17.24 4.81 -1.59
CA ASN A 121 -16.77 3.44 -1.42
C ASN A 121 -15.24 3.40 -1.53
N VAL A 122 -14.58 2.92 -0.48
CA VAL A 122 -13.13 2.77 -0.46
C VAL A 122 -12.77 1.32 -0.75
N HIS A 123 -11.90 1.12 -1.75
CA HIS A 123 -11.28 -0.17 -2.04
C HIS A 123 -9.82 -0.10 -1.59
N LEU A 124 -9.49 -0.83 -0.53
CA LEU A 124 -8.13 -0.85 0.03
C LEU A 124 -7.31 -2.02 -0.54
N ARG A 125 -6.14 -1.70 -1.08
CA ARG A 125 -5.10 -2.67 -1.42
C ARG A 125 -3.99 -2.61 -0.38
N VAL A 126 -3.48 -3.75 0.03
CA VAL A 126 -2.41 -3.85 1.03
C VAL A 126 -1.16 -4.45 0.37
N SER A 127 -0.02 -3.81 0.60
CA SER A 127 1.30 -4.26 0.17
C SER A 127 2.35 -3.71 1.16
N ASN A 128 3.65 -3.88 0.87
CA ASN A 128 4.70 -3.11 1.55
C ASN A 128 4.82 -1.70 0.93
N SER A 129 5.63 -0.82 1.53
CA SER A 129 5.75 0.58 1.10
C SER A 129 6.18 0.71 -0.36
N ASP A 130 7.16 -0.05 -0.83
CA ASP A 130 7.62 -0.03 -2.22
C ASP A 130 6.52 -0.44 -3.20
N GLY A 131 5.77 -1.50 -2.84
CA GLY A 131 4.64 -1.96 -3.65
C GLY A 131 3.53 -0.90 -3.75
N ILE A 132 3.23 -0.19 -2.65
CA ILE A 132 2.24 0.91 -2.65
C ILE A 132 2.73 2.09 -3.48
N VAL A 133 3.99 2.52 -3.33
CA VAL A 133 4.57 3.59 -4.15
C VAL A 133 4.51 3.23 -5.63
N SER A 134 4.88 2.00 -5.99
CA SER A 134 4.80 1.50 -7.37
C SER A 134 3.37 1.50 -7.91
N MET A 135 2.37 1.14 -7.10
CA MET A 135 0.95 1.19 -7.51
C MET A 135 0.49 2.63 -7.76
N VAL A 136 0.95 3.61 -6.96
CA VAL A 136 0.67 5.04 -7.20
C VAL A 136 1.31 5.51 -8.51
N GLU A 137 2.58 5.16 -8.74
CA GLU A 137 3.32 5.52 -9.96
C GLU A 137 2.66 4.98 -11.23
N ASN A 138 2.12 3.77 -11.15
CA ASN A 138 1.47 3.09 -12.27
C ASN A 138 -0.02 3.44 -12.43
N ASN A 139 -0.58 4.36 -11.63
CA ASN A 139 -2.02 4.67 -11.58
C ASN A 139 -2.93 3.47 -11.24
N ASP A 140 -2.40 2.44 -10.59
CA ASP A 140 -3.20 1.31 -10.13
C ASP A 140 -4.09 1.64 -8.92
N ILE A 141 -3.72 2.71 -8.19
CA ILE A 141 -4.45 3.27 -7.05
C ILE A 141 -4.48 4.80 -7.13
N ASP A 142 -5.46 5.41 -6.48
CA ASP A 142 -5.65 6.86 -6.44
C ASP A 142 -4.78 7.51 -5.38
N LEU A 143 -4.65 6.86 -4.23
CA LEU A 143 -3.99 7.36 -3.03
C LEU A 143 -3.27 6.22 -2.31
N GLY A 144 -2.00 6.39 -2.00
CA GLY A 144 -1.20 5.50 -1.16
C GLY A 144 -1.02 6.07 0.24
N VAL A 145 -0.81 5.20 1.23
CA VAL A 145 -0.36 5.60 2.59
C VAL A 145 0.80 4.71 2.98
N VAL A 146 1.94 5.32 3.27
CA VAL A 146 3.21 4.63 3.55
C VAL A 146 3.94 5.23 4.76
N GLU A 147 4.86 4.45 5.30
CA GLU A 147 5.70 4.82 6.44
C GLU A 147 7.19 5.02 6.10
N ALA A 148 7.55 4.92 4.83
CA ALA A 148 8.91 5.15 4.35
C ALA A 148 9.03 6.53 3.69
N PRO A 149 10.23 7.11 3.65
CA PRO A 149 10.52 8.29 2.85
C PRO A 149 10.28 8.00 1.36
N VAL A 150 9.55 8.88 0.67
CA VAL A 150 9.28 8.74 -0.76
C VAL A 150 10.06 9.79 -1.54
N MET A 151 11.06 9.35 -2.30
CA MET A 151 11.99 10.21 -3.03
C MET A 151 11.64 10.29 -4.53
N ASN A 152 10.36 10.52 -4.87
CA ASN A 152 9.92 10.65 -6.26
C ASN A 152 9.33 12.04 -6.54
N LYS A 153 9.92 12.76 -7.49
CA LYS A 153 9.53 14.15 -7.86
C LYS A 153 8.15 14.24 -8.52
N ASN A 154 7.63 13.14 -9.04
CA ASN A 154 6.31 13.07 -9.68
C ASN A 154 5.18 12.81 -8.68
N LEU A 155 5.53 12.48 -7.44
CA LEU A 155 4.59 12.22 -6.36
C LEU A 155 4.51 13.42 -5.42
N VAL A 156 3.35 13.58 -4.81
CA VAL A 156 3.11 14.47 -3.68
C VAL A 156 3.07 13.59 -2.43
N VAL A 157 3.80 14.01 -1.41
CA VAL A 157 3.85 13.35 -0.11
C VAL A 157 3.26 14.33 0.91
N GLU A 158 2.20 13.90 1.60
CA GLU A 158 1.51 14.68 2.62
C GLU A 158 1.63 13.97 3.96
N GLU A 159 2.36 14.57 4.88
CA GLU A 159 2.55 14.01 6.23
C GLU A 159 1.22 13.98 6.99
N CYS A 160 0.98 12.88 7.73
CA CYS A 160 -0.24 12.68 8.48
C CYS A 160 0.04 12.55 9.99
N ARG A 161 0.83 11.54 10.38
CA ARG A 161 1.01 11.19 11.79
C ARG A 161 2.44 10.73 12.05
N LYS A 162 2.97 11.08 13.21
CA LYS A 162 4.19 10.48 13.74
C LYS A 162 3.94 9.08 14.26
N ASP A 163 4.91 8.22 14.10
CA ASP A 163 4.94 6.86 14.60
C ASP A 163 6.32 6.60 15.23
N ARG A 164 6.34 5.87 16.33
CA ARG A 164 7.56 5.47 17.04
C ARG A 164 7.82 4.00 16.82
N LEU A 165 9.07 3.63 16.63
CA LEU A 165 9.50 2.24 16.62
C LEU A 165 10.10 1.87 17.97
N VAL A 166 9.75 0.70 18.46
CA VAL A 166 10.23 0.14 19.72
C VAL A 166 10.78 -1.26 19.50
N ALA A 167 11.76 -1.65 20.30
CA ALA A 167 12.20 -3.04 20.33
C ALA A 167 11.17 -3.87 21.11
N ILE A 168 10.87 -5.08 20.63
CA ILE A 168 9.99 -6.04 21.30
C ILE A 168 10.74 -7.31 21.67
N VAL A 169 10.46 -7.78 22.87
CA VAL A 169 11.06 -8.99 23.41
C VAL A 169 10.00 -9.83 24.12
N SER A 170 10.25 -11.13 24.26
CA SER A 170 9.44 -12.00 25.13
C SER A 170 9.57 -11.56 26.61
N PRO A 171 8.53 -11.70 27.45
CA PRO A 171 8.62 -11.43 28.88
C PRO A 171 9.70 -12.24 29.63
N LEU A 172 10.18 -13.31 29.03
CA LEU A 172 11.26 -14.15 29.58
C LEU A 172 12.67 -13.70 29.13
N HIS A 173 12.75 -12.67 28.29
CA HIS A 173 14.03 -12.16 27.79
C HIS A 173 14.83 -11.47 28.90
N ALA A 174 16.15 -11.56 28.84
CA ALA A 174 17.04 -10.96 29.86
C ALA A 174 16.85 -9.45 30.05
N LEU A 175 16.51 -8.74 28.96
CA LEU A 175 16.28 -7.29 28.96
C LEU A 175 14.81 -6.91 29.27
N ALA A 176 13.91 -7.86 29.50
CA ALA A 176 12.48 -7.57 29.70
C ALA A 176 12.18 -6.67 30.91
N ALA A 177 13.09 -6.58 31.87
CA ALA A 177 12.96 -5.69 33.02
C ALA A 177 13.36 -4.24 32.74
N ASN A 178 14.00 -3.98 31.60
CA ASN A 178 14.45 -2.64 31.21
C ASN A 178 13.28 -1.87 30.61
N ARG A 179 13.34 -0.53 30.68
CA ARG A 179 12.40 0.34 29.95
C ARG A 179 12.97 0.82 28.63
N GLN A 180 14.29 0.89 28.56
CA GLN A 180 15.04 1.45 27.44
C GLN A 180 16.23 0.53 27.12
N VAL A 181 16.62 0.51 25.86
CA VAL A 181 17.71 -0.31 25.36
C VAL A 181 18.46 0.42 24.25
N GLN A 182 19.78 0.32 24.25
CA GLN A 182 20.57 0.66 23.06
C GLN A 182 20.53 -0.50 22.08
N VAL A 183 20.41 -0.19 20.78
CA VAL A 183 20.35 -1.27 19.76
C VAL A 183 21.59 -2.18 19.83
N GLY A 184 22.74 -1.67 20.22
CA GLY A 184 23.97 -2.43 20.42
C GLY A 184 23.83 -3.56 21.44
N GLU A 185 22.96 -3.41 22.46
CA GLU A 185 22.73 -4.46 23.47
C GLU A 185 21.92 -5.64 22.91
N LEU A 186 21.16 -5.41 21.82
CA LEU A 186 20.38 -6.43 21.11
C LEU A 186 21.17 -7.14 20.01
N MET A 187 22.37 -6.68 19.64
CA MET A 187 23.16 -7.22 18.54
C MET A 187 23.55 -8.71 18.69
N SER A 188 23.59 -9.19 19.93
CA SER A 188 23.85 -10.61 20.20
C SER A 188 22.63 -11.51 20.11
N ASP A 189 21.44 -10.93 20.03
CA ASP A 189 20.19 -11.66 19.95
C ASP A 189 19.87 -12.09 18.51
N ALA A 190 19.00 -13.06 18.40
CA ALA A 190 18.44 -13.46 17.12
C ALA A 190 17.39 -12.41 16.67
N PHE A 191 17.56 -11.82 15.50
CA PHE A 191 16.64 -10.84 14.96
C PHE A 191 15.62 -11.47 14.01
N ILE A 192 14.37 -11.00 14.14
CA ILE A 192 13.28 -11.25 13.22
C ILE A 192 12.96 -9.92 12.56
N VAL A 193 13.07 -9.86 11.22
CA VAL A 193 12.96 -8.62 10.46
C VAL A 193 11.80 -8.66 9.47
N ARG A 194 11.39 -7.48 9.00
CA ARG A 194 10.45 -7.34 7.89
C ARG A 194 11.12 -7.69 6.55
N GLU A 195 10.29 -8.00 5.58
CA GLU A 195 10.67 -8.28 4.20
C GLU A 195 11.29 -7.06 3.51
N GLU A 196 12.02 -7.30 2.43
CA GLU A 196 12.55 -6.25 1.55
C GLU A 196 11.41 -5.40 0.96
N GLY A 197 11.61 -4.07 0.86
CA GLY A 197 10.59 -3.11 0.45
C GLY A 197 9.62 -2.69 1.57
N SER A 198 9.79 -3.20 2.80
CA SER A 198 9.07 -2.72 3.98
C SER A 198 9.64 -1.39 4.46
N GLY A 199 8.78 -0.37 4.60
CA GLY A 199 9.18 0.92 5.16
C GLY A 199 9.70 0.83 6.60
N THR A 200 9.20 -0.12 7.39
CA THR A 200 9.74 -0.38 8.74
C THR A 200 11.19 -0.85 8.67
N ARG A 201 11.49 -1.77 7.74
CA ARG A 201 12.86 -2.25 7.54
C ARG A 201 13.79 -1.14 7.06
N GLU A 202 13.35 -0.32 6.12
CA GLU A 202 14.12 0.81 5.58
C GLU A 202 14.49 1.80 6.69
N VAL A 203 13.53 2.23 7.50
CA VAL A 203 13.76 3.15 8.63
C VAL A 203 14.74 2.56 9.66
N ILE A 204 14.66 1.26 9.95
CA ILE A 204 15.61 0.58 10.85
C ILE A 204 17.01 0.55 10.22
N GLN A 205 17.12 0.32 8.92
CA GLN A 205 18.40 0.30 8.20
C GLN A 205 19.08 1.67 8.24
N ASP A 206 18.32 2.74 8.02
CA ASP A 206 18.80 4.11 8.08
C ASP A 206 19.29 4.45 9.49
N TYR A 207 18.51 4.12 10.50
CA TYR A 207 18.85 4.31 11.91
C TYR A 207 20.16 3.59 12.29
N LEU A 208 20.33 2.33 11.92
CA LEU A 208 21.56 1.58 12.17
C LEU A 208 22.76 2.23 11.47
N THR A 209 22.55 2.69 10.22
CA THR A 209 23.60 3.37 9.45
C THR A 209 24.02 4.69 10.11
N GLU A 210 23.07 5.47 10.64
CA GLU A 210 23.36 6.71 11.39
C GLU A 210 24.16 6.45 12.66
N LEU A 211 23.95 5.30 13.30
CA LEU A 211 24.74 4.88 14.47
C LEU A 211 26.09 4.26 14.09
N GLY A 212 26.45 4.22 12.80
CA GLY A 212 27.68 3.60 12.32
C GLY A 212 27.68 2.06 12.37
N MET A 213 26.49 1.45 12.45
CA MET A 213 26.28 0.00 12.44
C MET A 213 25.82 -0.45 11.05
N ASN A 214 26.04 -1.73 10.73
CA ASN A 214 25.57 -2.32 9.48
C ASN A 214 24.45 -3.33 9.78
N VAL A 215 23.38 -3.30 9.00
CA VAL A 215 22.30 -4.31 9.08
C VAL A 215 22.85 -5.74 8.89
N ALA A 216 23.92 -5.90 8.11
CA ALA A 216 24.59 -7.20 7.94
C ALA A 216 25.21 -7.73 9.23
N ASP A 217 25.40 -6.88 10.25
CA ASP A 217 25.92 -7.28 11.56
C ASP A 217 24.82 -7.85 12.47
N LEU A 218 23.53 -7.67 12.11
CA LEU A 218 22.41 -8.29 12.82
C LEU A 218 22.38 -9.80 12.56
N HIS A 219 22.23 -10.58 13.64
CA HIS A 219 21.99 -12.02 13.51
C HIS A 219 20.54 -12.30 13.09
N VAL A 220 20.22 -12.02 11.80
CA VAL A 220 18.88 -12.24 11.24
C VAL A 220 18.64 -13.74 11.07
N ILE A 221 17.66 -14.28 11.79
CA ILE A 221 17.24 -15.68 11.69
C ILE A 221 15.98 -15.89 10.87
N MET A 222 15.16 -14.84 10.70
CA MET A 222 13.87 -14.93 10.01
C MET A 222 13.48 -13.59 9.40
N GLU A 223 12.92 -13.65 8.19
CA GLU A 223 12.30 -12.53 7.49
C GLU A 223 10.81 -12.80 7.31
N LEU A 224 9.93 -11.89 7.77
CA LEU A 224 8.49 -12.07 7.76
C LEU A 224 7.77 -10.85 7.19
N GLY A 225 6.73 -11.08 6.38
CA GLY A 225 6.00 -10.06 5.64
C GLY A 225 4.87 -9.37 6.41
N SER A 226 4.71 -9.62 7.72
CA SER A 226 3.61 -9.01 8.49
C SER A 226 4.00 -8.74 9.94
N PRO A 227 3.56 -7.61 10.52
CA PRO A 227 3.77 -7.31 11.94
C PRO A 227 3.22 -8.40 12.86
N GLU A 228 2.05 -8.97 12.54
CA GLU A 228 1.45 -10.05 13.33
C GLU A 228 2.32 -11.32 13.39
N ALA A 229 2.91 -11.70 12.24
CA ALA A 229 3.82 -12.86 12.21
C ALA A 229 5.09 -12.61 13.03
N ILE A 230 5.62 -11.39 13.00
CA ILE A 230 6.80 -10.99 13.79
C ILE A 230 6.47 -11.05 15.28
N LYS A 231 5.34 -10.44 15.71
CA LYS A 231 4.91 -10.49 17.12
C LYS A 231 4.78 -11.93 17.61
N GLY A 232 4.09 -12.78 16.86
CA GLY A 232 3.94 -14.20 17.21
C GLY A 232 5.27 -14.96 17.34
N ALA A 233 6.25 -14.65 16.48
CA ALA A 233 7.58 -15.26 16.57
C ALA A 233 8.36 -14.80 17.82
N VAL A 234 8.26 -13.49 18.17
CA VAL A 234 8.86 -12.95 19.41
C VAL A 234 8.17 -13.49 20.65
N GLU A 235 6.84 -13.59 20.67
CA GLU A 235 6.07 -14.24 21.76
C GLU A 235 6.50 -15.70 21.97
N ALA A 236 6.79 -16.41 20.89
CA ALA A 236 7.30 -17.77 20.94
C ALA A 236 8.74 -17.88 21.44
N GLY A 237 9.42 -16.75 21.75
CA GLY A 237 10.80 -16.70 22.23
C GLY A 237 11.84 -16.99 21.14
N MET A 238 11.52 -16.81 19.88
CA MET A 238 12.44 -17.09 18.78
C MET A 238 13.54 -16.03 18.63
N GLY A 239 13.31 -14.82 19.17
CA GLY A 239 14.26 -13.72 19.08
C GLY A 239 13.63 -12.39 19.44
N VAL A 240 14.23 -11.31 18.94
CA VAL A 240 13.82 -9.93 19.16
C VAL A 240 13.44 -9.27 17.82
N SER A 241 12.70 -8.18 17.86
CA SER A 241 12.40 -7.39 16.67
C SER A 241 12.23 -5.91 17.03
N ILE A 242 12.22 -5.05 16.02
CA ILE A 242 11.85 -3.64 16.13
C ILE A 242 10.60 -3.42 15.30
N VAL A 243 9.55 -2.90 15.92
CA VAL A 243 8.23 -2.74 15.29
C VAL A 243 7.63 -1.37 15.65
N SER A 244 6.59 -0.97 14.93
CA SER A 244 5.80 0.21 15.28
C SER A 244 5.05 -0.01 16.60
N GLU A 245 5.11 0.98 17.48
CA GLU A 245 4.46 0.97 18.79
C GLU A 245 2.94 0.76 18.68
N VAL A 246 2.32 1.31 17.64
CA VAL A 246 0.86 1.15 17.42
C VAL A 246 0.45 -0.31 17.19
N THR A 247 1.38 -1.20 16.83
CA THR A 247 1.07 -2.60 16.53
C THR A 247 0.96 -3.49 17.76
N ILE A 248 1.43 -3.04 18.94
CA ILE A 248 1.67 -3.91 20.09
C ILE A 248 0.78 -3.62 21.32
N HIS A 249 -0.19 -2.70 21.20
CA HIS A 249 -1.04 -2.33 22.35
C HIS A 249 -1.73 -3.54 23.03
N LYS A 250 -2.21 -4.49 22.24
CA LYS A 250 -2.90 -5.68 22.75
C LYS A 250 -1.94 -6.59 23.50
N GLU A 251 -0.77 -6.82 22.95
CA GLU A 251 0.27 -7.68 23.51
C GLU A 251 0.82 -7.10 24.82
N LEU A 252 0.96 -5.77 24.90
CA LEU A 252 1.35 -5.09 26.14
C LEU A 252 0.28 -5.22 27.21
N GLN A 253 -1.02 -5.05 26.86
CA GLN A 253 -2.12 -5.23 27.80
C GLN A 253 -2.25 -6.68 28.30
N LEU A 254 -1.97 -7.66 27.44
CA LEU A 254 -2.00 -9.08 27.77
C LEU A 254 -0.71 -9.55 28.48
N GLY A 255 0.37 -8.75 28.42
CA GLY A 255 1.67 -9.10 28.97
C GLY A 255 2.37 -10.23 28.20
N THR A 256 2.02 -10.43 26.92
CA THR A 256 2.65 -11.46 26.07
C THR A 256 3.94 -10.98 25.40
N LEU A 257 4.09 -9.65 25.29
CA LEU A 257 5.32 -8.98 24.85
C LEU A 257 5.71 -7.87 25.81
N VAL A 258 6.98 -7.50 25.78
CA VAL A 258 7.54 -6.31 26.44
C VAL A 258 8.12 -5.40 25.36
N ALA A 259 7.77 -4.11 25.44
CA ALA A 259 8.34 -3.07 24.61
C ALA A 259 9.50 -2.39 25.35
N LEU A 260 10.58 -2.13 24.62
CA LEU A 260 11.74 -1.40 25.09
C LEU A 260 11.93 -0.16 24.19
N GLU A 261 11.96 1.02 24.78
CA GLU A 261 12.28 2.25 24.04
C GLU A 261 13.71 2.17 23.54
N LEU A 262 13.93 2.55 22.29
CA LEU A 262 15.28 2.62 21.72
C LEU A 262 15.96 3.93 22.10
N ASP A 263 17.26 3.86 22.40
CA ASP A 263 18.11 5.01 22.68
C ASP A 263 19.29 5.08 21.69
N PRO A 264 19.32 6.10 20.81
CA PRO A 264 18.33 7.16 20.59
C PRO A 264 16.99 6.62 20.05
N PRO A 265 15.86 7.36 20.23
CA PRO A 265 14.55 6.91 19.74
C PRO A 265 14.46 6.94 18.22
N ILE A 266 13.68 6.03 17.66
CA ILE A 266 13.34 6.02 16.23
C ILE A 266 11.95 6.59 16.05
N GLU A 267 11.83 7.70 15.33
CA GLU A 267 10.57 8.28 14.90
C GLU A 267 10.47 8.25 13.38
N ARG A 268 9.26 8.09 12.84
CA ARG A 268 8.96 8.18 11.42
C ARG A 268 7.62 8.86 11.18
N LEU A 269 7.29 9.12 9.92
CA LEU A 269 6.03 9.72 9.54
C LEU A 269 5.22 8.74 8.69
N PHE A 270 3.94 8.62 9.02
CA PHE A 270 2.95 8.08 8.09
C PHE A 270 2.57 9.19 7.11
N SER A 271 2.61 8.90 5.83
CA SER A 271 2.39 9.88 4.79
C SER A 271 1.43 9.39 3.73
N PHE A 272 0.54 10.26 3.28
CA PHE A 272 -0.24 10.06 2.08
C PHE A 272 0.60 10.37 0.86
N VAL A 273 0.46 9.53 -0.18
CA VAL A 273 1.22 9.64 -1.42
C VAL A 273 0.27 9.54 -2.60
N HIS A 274 0.36 10.49 -3.52
CA HIS A 274 -0.44 10.48 -4.75
C HIS A 274 0.32 11.14 -5.91
N GLN A 275 -0.16 10.96 -7.13
CA GLN A 275 0.46 11.59 -8.30
C GLN A 275 0.23 13.10 -8.32
N LYS A 276 1.27 13.84 -8.69
CA LYS A 276 1.25 15.32 -8.75
C LYS A 276 0.34 15.87 -9.83
N GLN A 277 0.21 15.18 -10.96
CA GLN A 277 -0.50 15.66 -12.16
C GLN A 277 -1.84 14.96 -12.39
N LYS A 278 -2.26 14.06 -11.50
CA LYS A 278 -3.52 13.35 -11.64
C LYS A 278 -4.69 14.29 -11.28
N PHE A 279 -5.75 14.25 -12.09
CA PHE A 279 -7.02 14.85 -11.69
C PHE A 279 -7.47 14.23 -10.37
N ARG A 280 -7.68 15.07 -9.36
CA ARG A 280 -8.11 14.60 -8.04
C ARG A 280 -9.64 14.49 -8.02
N GLN A 281 -10.12 13.32 -7.63
CA GLN A 281 -11.52 13.13 -7.31
C GLN A 281 -11.84 13.89 -6.02
N ARG A 282 -13.00 14.53 -5.96
CA ARG A 282 -13.45 15.25 -4.76
C ARG A 282 -13.46 14.35 -3.51
N ALA A 283 -13.85 13.07 -3.66
CA ALA A 283 -13.77 12.09 -2.57
C ALA A 283 -12.36 11.92 -2.00
N MET A 284 -11.32 12.04 -2.84
CA MET A 284 -9.93 11.98 -2.41
C MET A 284 -9.53 13.26 -1.65
N ASP A 285 -9.89 14.43 -2.17
CA ASP A 285 -9.60 15.71 -1.50
C ASP A 285 -10.27 15.78 -0.12
N GLU A 286 -11.53 15.33 -0.02
CA GLU A 286 -12.26 15.26 1.24
C GLU A 286 -11.67 14.24 2.22
N LEU A 287 -11.14 13.11 1.72
CA LEU A 287 -10.44 12.15 2.57
C LEU A 287 -9.12 12.73 3.10
N LEU A 288 -8.34 13.41 2.26
CA LEU A 288 -7.08 14.04 2.69
C LEU A 288 -7.34 15.13 3.75
N GLU A 289 -8.35 15.99 3.53
CA GLU A 289 -8.73 17.02 4.51
C GLU A 289 -9.26 16.41 5.82
N PHE A 290 -10.09 15.36 5.72
CA PHE A 290 -10.55 14.61 6.88
C PHE A 290 -9.39 13.97 7.63
N ALA A 291 -8.46 13.31 6.92
CA ALA A 291 -7.30 12.66 7.50
C ALA A 291 -6.36 13.65 8.19
N ARG A 292 -6.13 14.84 7.63
CA ARG A 292 -5.34 15.90 8.30
C ARG A 292 -5.94 16.26 9.64
N THR A 293 -7.25 16.49 9.69
CA THR A 293 -7.95 16.82 10.93
C THR A 293 -7.93 15.65 11.92
N TYR A 294 -8.14 14.44 11.43
CA TYR A 294 -8.12 13.21 12.23
C TYR A 294 -6.74 12.96 12.85
N CYS A 295 -5.66 13.08 12.04
CA CYS A 295 -4.30 12.89 12.52
C CYS A 295 -3.90 13.91 13.58
N LEU A 296 -4.32 15.20 13.42
CA LEU A 296 -4.06 16.23 14.41
C LEU A 296 -4.78 15.97 15.75
N SER A 297 -6.01 15.44 15.71
CA SER A 297 -6.80 15.19 16.93
C SER A 297 -6.40 13.92 17.69
N HIS A 298 -5.63 13.01 17.07
CA HIS A 298 -5.19 11.75 17.65
C HIS A 298 -3.66 11.65 17.74
N GLN A 299 -2.96 12.78 17.78
CA GLN A 299 -1.50 12.81 17.99
C GLN A 299 -1.10 12.54 19.43
N ASP A 300 -2.01 12.79 20.40
CA ASP A 300 -1.73 12.74 21.84
C ASP A 300 -2.36 11.53 22.55
N ASP A 301 -3.06 10.64 21.83
CA ASP A 301 -3.82 9.52 22.43
C ASP A 301 -3.02 8.21 22.54
N ASP A 302 -1.70 8.20 22.28
CA ASP A 302 -0.82 7.01 22.41
C ASP A 302 0.28 7.15 23.43
#